data_b819c83f7b544967ce00335e2a18f54a
#
_entry.id   b819c83f7b544967ce00335e2a18f54a
#
_cell.length_a   1.000
_cell.length_b   1.000
_cell.length_c   1.000
_cell.angle_alpha   90.00
_cell.angle_beta   90.00
_cell.angle_gamma   90.00
#
_symmetry.space_group_name_H-M   'P 1'
#
loop_
_entity.id
_entity.type
_entity.pdbx_description
1 polymer ?
#
loop_
_entity_poly.entity_id
_entity_poly.type
_entity_poly.pdbx_seq_one_letter_code
_entity_poly.pdbx_strand_id
1 'polypeptide(L)'
;KKMEPAYINDIIKTRWEIGIPLLLTVRSRKEGGEKDIPNHLKLRIFRENIPWVDAVDIELESPILPEVIKAAKKDKKTVIVSWHNLKTTPNDKILKGILNKAKRSGADIIKIACQANKKEDLIRLTRFTIDSKSKNIITISLGAMGSISRLFFPASGSLITYAYLNKPSGPGQRPLGELREHLRLYYPA
;
A
#
# COMPACT_ATOMS: atom_id res chain seq x y z
N LYS A 1 21.82 3.53 -3.75
CA LYS A 1 22.06 4.91 -3.28
C LYS A 1 21.66 4.96 -1.82
N LYS A 2 22.50 5.42 -0.91
CA LYS A 2 22.09 5.83 0.44
C LYS A 2 21.05 6.91 0.24
N MET A 3 19.89 6.83 0.92
CA MET A 3 19.03 7.98 1.03
C MET A 3 19.80 9.01 1.87
N GLU A 4 20.24 10.06 1.22
CA GLU A 4 20.93 11.16 1.88
C GLU A 4 19.92 11.85 2.80
N PRO A 5 20.30 12.24 4.02
CA PRO A 5 19.42 13.01 4.93
C PRO A 5 18.83 14.26 4.26
N ALA A 6 19.58 14.90 3.36
CA ALA A 6 19.14 16.04 2.57
C ALA A 6 17.89 15.72 1.73
N TYR A 7 17.82 14.57 1.07
CA TYR A 7 16.66 14.18 0.25
C TYR A 7 15.38 13.98 1.08
N ILE A 8 15.48 13.46 2.29
CA ILE A 8 14.33 13.31 3.19
C ILE A 8 13.84 14.69 3.64
N ASN A 9 14.75 15.59 3.98
CA ASN A 9 14.41 16.96 4.37
C ASN A 9 13.71 17.73 3.24
N ASP A 10 14.13 17.54 1.99
CA ASP A 10 13.48 18.16 0.82
C ASP A 10 12.05 17.65 0.64
N ILE A 11 11.80 16.34 0.80
CA ILE A 11 10.45 15.76 0.74
C ILE A 11 9.57 16.33 1.86
N ILE A 12 10.09 16.40 3.09
CA ILE A 12 9.36 16.94 4.24
C ILE A 12 9.03 18.41 4.01
N LYS A 13 9.98 19.22 3.53
CA LYS A 13 9.77 20.63 3.19
C LYS A 13 8.70 20.79 2.12
N THR A 14 8.80 20.04 1.02
CA THR A 14 7.81 20.04 -0.07
C THR A 14 6.42 19.70 0.46
N ARG A 15 6.30 18.73 1.38
CA ARG A 15 5.03 18.40 2.03
C ARG A 15 4.41 19.62 2.72
N TRP A 16 5.18 20.37 3.49
CA TRP A 16 4.69 21.55 4.20
C TRP A 16 4.23 22.64 3.24
N GLU A 17 4.93 22.80 2.11
CA GLU A 17 4.62 23.80 1.09
C GLU A 17 3.34 23.49 0.33
N ILE A 18 3.07 22.21 0.02
CA ILE A 18 1.95 21.79 -0.86
C ILE A 18 0.83 21.03 -0.14
N GLY A 19 0.97 20.76 1.17
CA GLY A 19 -0.07 20.15 2.00
C GLY A 19 -0.41 18.68 1.67
N ILE A 20 0.47 17.94 0.98
CA ILE A 20 0.22 16.55 0.60
C ILE A 20 0.61 15.59 1.73
N PRO A 21 -0.29 14.68 2.17
CA PRO A 21 0.04 13.66 3.16
C PRO A 21 1.15 12.72 2.68
N LEU A 22 2.04 12.33 3.60
CA LEU A 22 3.15 11.42 3.35
C LEU A 22 2.88 10.01 3.89
N LEU A 23 3.11 9.00 3.06
CA LEU A 23 3.09 7.59 3.43
C LEU A 23 4.51 7.01 3.38
N LEU A 24 5.06 6.66 4.53
CA LEU A 24 6.35 5.98 4.63
C LEU A 24 6.21 4.49 4.35
N THR A 25 6.95 3.99 3.37
CA THR A 25 7.00 2.56 3.02
C THR A 25 8.44 2.10 2.85
N VAL A 26 8.83 1.01 3.52
CA VAL A 26 10.13 0.32 3.30
C VAL A 26 9.83 -1.12 2.93
N ARG A 27 9.60 -1.36 1.63
CA ARG A 27 9.14 -2.64 1.09
C ARG A 27 10.28 -3.66 1.04
N SER A 28 10.03 -4.89 1.51
CA SER A 28 10.96 -6.01 1.36
C SER A 28 11.00 -6.51 -0.08
N ARG A 29 12.12 -7.08 -0.49
CA ARG A 29 12.28 -7.65 -1.81
C ARG A 29 11.30 -8.80 -2.07
N LYS A 30 10.99 -9.56 -1.03
CA LYS A 30 9.98 -10.63 -1.07
C LYS A 30 8.59 -10.15 -1.52
N GLU A 31 8.24 -8.91 -1.20
CA GLU A 31 6.97 -8.28 -1.55
C GLU A 31 7.10 -7.18 -2.61
N GLY A 32 8.17 -7.21 -3.43
CA GLY A 32 8.35 -6.34 -4.58
C GLY A 32 9.21 -5.10 -4.35
N GLY A 33 9.93 -5.01 -3.23
CA GLY A 33 10.92 -3.97 -2.99
C GLY A 33 12.18 -4.15 -3.85
N GLU A 34 12.90 -3.07 -4.11
CA GLU A 34 14.12 -3.09 -4.93
C GLU A 34 15.33 -3.71 -4.21
N LYS A 35 15.40 -3.59 -2.89
CA LYS A 35 16.57 -4.00 -2.09
C LYS A 35 16.17 -4.76 -0.83
N ASP A 36 17.04 -5.69 -0.43
CA ASP A 36 16.96 -6.27 0.89
C ASP A 36 17.63 -5.34 1.91
N ILE A 37 16.83 -4.87 2.85
CA ILE A 37 17.28 -4.02 3.96
C ILE A 37 17.18 -4.86 5.24
N PRO A 38 18.26 -5.03 6.01
CA PRO A 38 18.22 -5.74 7.28
C PRO A 38 17.16 -5.16 8.24
N ASN A 39 16.49 -6.02 9.00
CA ASN A 39 15.36 -5.62 9.85
C ASN A 39 15.73 -4.50 10.84
N HIS A 40 16.92 -4.52 11.43
CA HIS A 40 17.37 -3.46 12.35
C HIS A 40 17.49 -2.09 11.66
N LEU A 41 17.99 -2.05 10.40
CA LEU A 41 18.05 -0.80 9.62
C LEU A 41 16.65 -0.36 9.17
N LYS A 42 15.80 -1.30 8.77
CA LYS A 42 14.40 -1.03 8.41
C LYS A 42 13.65 -0.43 9.58
N LEU A 43 13.79 -1.00 10.78
CA LEU A 43 13.18 -0.48 12.00
C LEU A 43 13.70 0.92 12.35
N ARG A 44 15.02 1.15 12.20
CA ARG A 44 15.62 2.45 12.40
C ARG A 44 15.04 3.49 11.44
N ILE A 45 14.92 3.18 10.13
CA ILE A 45 14.30 4.06 9.14
C ILE A 45 12.87 4.44 9.56
N PHE A 46 12.05 3.46 9.98
CA PHE A 46 10.71 3.75 10.47
C PHE A 46 10.74 4.69 11.69
N ARG A 47 11.52 4.37 12.73
CA ARG A 47 11.56 5.16 13.98
C ARG A 47 12.03 6.59 13.76
N GLU A 48 13.03 6.81 12.92
CA GLU A 48 13.57 8.15 12.62
C GLU A 48 12.59 9.01 11.79
N ASN A 49 11.72 8.39 10.98
CA ASN A 49 10.86 9.11 10.05
C ASN A 49 9.38 9.13 10.42
N ILE A 50 8.90 8.27 11.33
CA ILE A 50 7.50 8.27 11.79
C ILE A 50 7.02 9.65 12.23
N PRO A 51 7.77 10.46 12.99
CA PRO A 51 7.31 11.79 13.42
C PRO A 51 6.94 12.71 12.24
N TRP A 52 7.56 12.54 11.09
CA TRP A 52 7.49 13.44 9.95
C TRP A 52 6.48 13.04 8.87
N VAL A 53 5.85 11.88 8.99
CA VAL A 53 4.88 11.34 8.01
C VAL A 53 3.48 11.28 8.62
N ASP A 54 2.46 11.05 7.79
CA ASP A 54 1.06 10.93 8.22
C ASP A 54 0.66 9.49 8.41
N ALA A 55 1.28 8.60 7.64
CA ALA A 55 1.00 7.17 7.68
C ALA A 55 2.26 6.33 7.43
N VAL A 56 2.22 5.08 7.87
CA VAL A 56 3.23 4.06 7.58
C VAL A 56 2.59 2.85 6.92
N ASP A 57 3.31 2.22 5.98
CA ASP A 57 2.93 0.93 5.37
C ASP A 57 3.99 -0.12 5.74
N ILE A 58 3.59 -1.12 6.52
CA ILE A 58 4.44 -2.23 6.96
C ILE A 58 3.83 -3.58 6.57
N GLU A 59 4.66 -4.51 6.14
CA GLU A 59 4.20 -5.83 5.73
C GLU A 59 3.69 -6.67 6.91
N LEU A 60 2.60 -7.40 6.69
CA LEU A 60 1.98 -8.31 7.67
C LEU A 60 2.94 -9.40 8.18
N GLU A 61 3.83 -9.86 7.31
CA GLU A 61 4.81 -10.91 7.63
C GLU A 61 6.18 -10.34 8.06
N SER A 62 6.26 -9.03 8.29
CA SER A 62 7.51 -8.40 8.75
C SER A 62 7.81 -8.75 10.20
N PRO A 63 9.02 -9.23 10.54
CA PRO A 63 9.40 -9.49 11.93
C PRO A 63 9.35 -8.25 12.83
N ILE A 64 9.45 -7.04 12.25
CA ILE A 64 9.39 -5.76 12.99
C ILE A 64 7.99 -5.13 13.00
N LEU A 65 6.96 -5.85 12.56
CA LEU A 65 5.57 -5.35 12.51
C LEU A 65 5.11 -4.79 13.86
N PRO A 66 5.26 -5.52 15.01
CA PRO A 66 4.78 -5.03 16.30
C PRO A 66 5.47 -3.72 16.73
N GLU A 67 6.77 -3.62 16.51
CA GLU A 67 7.56 -2.44 16.90
C GLU A 67 7.20 -1.21 16.06
N VAL A 68 6.98 -1.39 14.75
CA VAL A 68 6.56 -0.29 13.87
C VAL A 68 5.16 0.17 14.22
N ILE A 69 4.20 -0.75 14.46
CA ILE A 69 2.85 -0.39 14.91
C ILE A 69 2.91 0.40 16.21
N LYS A 70 3.66 -0.10 17.22
CA LYS A 70 3.81 0.56 18.51
C LYS A 70 4.36 1.99 18.37
N ALA A 71 5.40 2.17 17.54
CA ALA A 71 6.00 3.48 17.30
C ALA A 71 5.01 4.42 16.59
N ALA A 72 4.34 3.97 15.53
CA ALA A 72 3.39 4.78 14.77
C ALA A 72 2.19 5.21 15.63
N LYS A 73 1.64 4.27 16.43
CA LYS A 73 0.51 4.58 17.32
C LYS A 73 0.88 5.57 18.43
N LYS A 74 2.10 5.49 18.98
CA LYS A 74 2.60 6.48 19.94
C LYS A 74 2.56 7.89 19.36
N ASP A 75 2.92 8.05 18.10
CA ASP A 75 2.94 9.34 17.40
C ASP A 75 1.61 9.64 16.67
N LYS A 76 0.54 8.87 16.97
CA LYS A 76 -0.82 9.03 16.39
C LYS A 76 -0.85 8.97 14.86
N LYS A 77 0.04 8.17 14.25
CA LYS A 77 0.09 7.98 12.79
C LYS A 77 -0.80 6.83 12.34
N THR A 78 -1.35 6.96 11.14
CA THR A 78 -2.14 5.89 10.52
C THR A 78 -1.24 4.71 10.13
N VAL A 79 -1.66 3.50 10.48
CA VAL A 79 -0.93 2.27 10.17
C VAL A 79 -1.65 1.48 9.08
N ILE A 80 -1.01 1.34 7.93
CA ILE A 80 -1.41 0.42 6.88
C ILE A 80 -0.61 -0.87 7.07
N VAL A 81 -1.30 -1.98 7.30
CA VAL A 81 -0.67 -3.31 7.28
C VAL A 81 -0.93 -3.94 5.92
N SER A 82 0.14 -4.21 5.19
CA SER A 82 0.06 -4.67 3.80
C SER A 82 0.49 -6.13 3.62
N TRP A 83 -0.05 -6.77 2.61
CA TRP A 83 0.36 -8.08 2.16
C TRP A 83 0.31 -8.15 0.63
N HIS A 84 1.39 -8.67 0.02
CA HIS A 84 1.53 -8.75 -1.42
C HIS A 84 1.80 -10.19 -1.86
N ASN A 85 1.06 -10.67 -2.85
CA ASN A 85 1.37 -11.90 -3.56
C ASN A 85 1.64 -11.58 -5.04
N LEU A 86 2.92 -11.61 -5.40
CA LEU A 86 3.37 -11.27 -6.76
C LEU A 86 3.20 -12.42 -7.76
N LYS A 87 2.70 -13.58 -7.31
CA LYS A 87 2.57 -14.79 -8.15
C LYS A 87 1.13 -15.09 -8.52
N THR A 88 0.18 -14.89 -7.61
CA THR A 88 -1.22 -15.33 -7.82
C THR A 88 -2.18 -14.60 -6.88
N THR A 89 -3.47 -14.66 -7.18
CA THR A 89 -4.55 -14.27 -6.27
C THR A 89 -5.07 -15.51 -5.53
N PRO A 90 -4.93 -15.60 -4.20
CA PRO A 90 -5.37 -16.74 -3.43
C PRO A 90 -6.90 -16.89 -3.40
N ASN A 91 -7.38 -18.02 -2.88
CA ASN A 91 -8.81 -18.24 -2.65
C ASN A 91 -9.36 -17.36 -1.52
N ASP A 92 -10.69 -17.28 -1.42
CA ASP A 92 -11.39 -16.41 -0.48
C ASP A 92 -11.06 -16.73 0.98
N LYS A 93 -10.85 -18.00 1.33
CA LYS A 93 -10.49 -18.43 2.70
C LYS A 93 -9.14 -17.82 3.12
N ILE A 94 -8.16 -17.86 2.22
CA ILE A 94 -6.83 -17.27 2.46
C ILE A 94 -6.92 -15.75 2.55
N LEU A 95 -7.63 -15.09 1.61
CA LEU A 95 -7.82 -13.63 1.62
C LEU A 95 -8.50 -13.16 2.93
N LYS A 96 -9.54 -13.86 3.38
CA LYS A 96 -10.21 -13.58 4.67
C LYS A 96 -9.28 -13.83 5.87
N GLY A 97 -8.43 -14.86 5.80
CA GLY A 97 -7.41 -15.14 6.82
C GLY A 97 -6.40 -13.99 6.95
N ILE A 98 -5.88 -13.48 5.83
CA ILE A 98 -4.97 -12.36 5.77
C ILE A 98 -5.62 -11.09 6.35
N LEU A 99 -6.84 -10.77 5.92
CA LEU A 99 -7.62 -9.64 6.43
C LEU A 99 -7.75 -9.70 7.95
N ASN A 100 -8.15 -10.85 8.48
CA ASN A 100 -8.33 -11.03 9.92
C ASN A 100 -7.01 -10.96 10.71
N LYS A 101 -5.92 -11.51 10.16
CA LYS A 101 -4.58 -11.44 10.76
C LYS A 101 -4.10 -9.99 10.83
N ALA A 102 -4.23 -9.23 9.73
CA ALA A 102 -3.85 -7.83 9.69
C ALA A 102 -4.71 -6.97 10.65
N LYS A 103 -6.01 -7.23 10.72
CA LYS A 103 -6.88 -6.54 11.68
C LYS A 103 -6.44 -6.79 13.14
N ARG A 104 -6.14 -8.04 13.50
CA ARG A 104 -5.68 -8.37 14.86
C ARG A 104 -4.31 -7.80 15.20
N SER A 105 -3.47 -7.49 14.22
CA SER A 105 -2.17 -6.86 14.48
C SER A 105 -2.26 -5.37 14.86
N GLY A 106 -3.43 -4.74 14.74
CA GLY A 106 -3.63 -3.33 15.08
C GLY A 106 -3.57 -2.37 13.88
N ALA A 107 -3.79 -2.89 12.67
CA ALA A 107 -3.91 -2.07 11.45
C ALA A 107 -5.11 -1.11 11.53
N ASP A 108 -4.94 0.13 11.09
CA ASP A 108 -6.03 1.06 10.81
C ASP A 108 -6.61 0.80 9.42
N ILE A 109 -5.73 0.48 8.47
CA ILE A 109 -6.05 0.16 7.09
C ILE A 109 -5.33 -1.13 6.71
N ILE A 110 -6.02 -2.02 6.01
CA ILE A 110 -5.47 -3.29 5.55
C ILE A 110 -5.28 -3.24 4.05
N LYS A 111 -4.07 -3.53 3.57
CA LYS A 111 -3.77 -3.52 2.14
C LYS A 111 -3.44 -4.92 1.64
N ILE A 112 -4.13 -5.34 0.59
CA ILE A 112 -3.92 -6.63 -0.08
C ILE A 112 -3.70 -6.40 -1.57
N ALA A 113 -2.51 -6.79 -2.07
CA ALA A 113 -2.17 -6.70 -3.48
C ALA A 113 -1.81 -8.08 -4.04
N CYS A 114 -2.51 -8.53 -5.08
CA CYS A 114 -2.35 -9.87 -5.65
C CYS A 114 -2.19 -9.84 -7.15
N GLN A 115 -1.32 -10.72 -7.69
CA GLN A 115 -1.16 -10.90 -9.12
C GLN A 115 -2.41 -11.55 -9.73
N ALA A 116 -2.98 -10.93 -10.76
CA ALA A 116 -4.01 -11.53 -11.59
C ALA A 116 -3.38 -12.19 -12.83
N ASN A 117 -3.45 -13.50 -12.91
CA ASN A 117 -2.98 -14.27 -14.05
C ASN A 117 -4.12 -14.59 -15.03
N LYS A 118 -5.36 -14.55 -14.55
CA LYS A 118 -6.58 -14.82 -15.32
C LYS A 118 -7.75 -13.99 -14.82
N LYS A 119 -8.82 -13.90 -15.61
CA LYS A 119 -10.02 -13.10 -15.31
C LYS A 119 -10.65 -13.46 -13.97
N GLU A 120 -10.65 -14.76 -13.62
CA GLU A 120 -11.21 -15.24 -12.35
C GLU A 120 -10.47 -14.68 -11.13
N ASP A 121 -9.17 -14.40 -11.26
CA ASP A 121 -8.37 -13.78 -10.20
C ASP A 121 -8.84 -12.34 -9.95
N LEU A 122 -9.04 -11.57 -11.03
CA LEU A 122 -9.59 -10.22 -10.95
C LEU A 122 -11.00 -10.22 -10.36
N ILE A 123 -11.89 -11.10 -10.85
CA ILE A 123 -13.27 -11.24 -10.35
C ILE A 123 -13.28 -11.59 -8.86
N ARG A 124 -12.44 -12.52 -8.43
CA ARG A 124 -12.31 -12.91 -7.03
C ARG A 124 -11.91 -11.73 -6.14
N LEU A 125 -10.87 -11.00 -6.53
CA LEU A 125 -10.42 -9.85 -5.74
C LEU A 125 -11.45 -8.71 -5.77
N THR A 126 -12.19 -8.53 -6.86
CA THR A 126 -13.31 -7.59 -6.94
C THR A 126 -14.41 -7.94 -5.92
N ARG A 127 -14.87 -9.19 -5.90
CA ARG A 127 -15.86 -9.66 -4.92
C ARG A 127 -15.37 -9.46 -3.49
N PHE A 128 -14.12 -9.88 -3.23
CA PHE A 128 -13.51 -9.68 -1.93
C PHE A 128 -13.48 -8.19 -1.51
N THR A 129 -13.21 -7.28 -2.44
CA THR A 129 -13.21 -5.83 -2.19
C THR A 129 -14.60 -5.34 -1.79
N ILE A 130 -15.63 -5.70 -2.56
CA ILE A 130 -17.03 -5.34 -2.29
C ILE A 130 -17.49 -5.86 -0.92
N ASP A 131 -17.21 -7.13 -0.62
CA ASP A 131 -17.60 -7.78 0.62
C ASP A 131 -16.86 -7.23 1.85
N SER A 132 -15.76 -6.52 1.62
CA SER A 132 -14.89 -6.00 2.68
C SER A 132 -14.86 -4.48 2.78
N LYS A 133 -15.65 -3.75 1.98
CA LYS A 133 -15.65 -2.27 1.88
C LYS A 133 -15.78 -1.52 3.22
N SER A 134 -16.48 -2.10 4.19
CA SER A 134 -16.64 -1.51 5.54
C SER A 134 -15.48 -1.77 6.49
N LYS A 135 -14.37 -2.35 6.02
CA LYS A 135 -13.27 -2.82 6.87
C LYS A 135 -11.98 -2.01 6.71
N ASN A 136 -12.07 -0.80 6.16
CA ASN A 136 -10.89 0.05 5.87
C ASN A 136 -9.84 -0.71 5.08
N ILE A 137 -10.18 -1.13 3.86
CA ILE A 137 -9.29 -1.91 3.01
C ILE A 137 -8.76 -1.11 1.81
N ILE A 138 -7.57 -1.52 1.38
CA ILE A 138 -6.99 -1.20 0.08
C ILE A 138 -6.77 -2.52 -0.64
N THR A 139 -7.35 -2.67 -1.81
CA THR A 139 -7.13 -3.85 -2.65
C THR A 139 -6.55 -3.45 -3.99
N ILE A 140 -5.63 -4.25 -4.51
CA ILE A 140 -4.95 -4.00 -5.78
C ILE A 140 -4.79 -5.32 -6.52
N SER A 141 -5.30 -5.38 -7.73
CA SER A 141 -4.96 -6.45 -8.66
C SER A 141 -3.73 -6.06 -9.47
N LEU A 142 -2.69 -6.86 -9.41
CA LEU A 142 -1.41 -6.61 -10.08
C LEU A 142 -1.38 -7.22 -11.48
N GLY A 143 -0.43 -6.76 -12.31
CA GLY A 143 -0.24 -7.21 -13.67
C GLY A 143 -1.12 -6.47 -14.69
N ALA A 144 -0.93 -6.77 -15.97
CA ALA A 144 -1.64 -6.10 -17.06
C ALA A 144 -3.15 -6.27 -16.94
N MET A 145 -3.61 -7.49 -16.67
CA MET A 145 -5.04 -7.80 -16.46
C MET A 145 -5.62 -7.12 -15.22
N GLY A 146 -4.80 -6.94 -14.19
CA GLY A 146 -5.20 -6.29 -12.94
C GLY A 146 -5.22 -4.76 -13.02
N SER A 147 -4.68 -4.16 -14.09
CA SER A 147 -4.53 -2.68 -14.17
C SER A 147 -5.84 -1.93 -14.04
N ILE A 148 -6.96 -2.49 -14.51
CA ILE A 148 -8.31 -1.91 -14.36
C ILE A 148 -8.71 -1.73 -12.89
N SER A 149 -8.16 -2.50 -11.96
CA SER A 149 -8.43 -2.37 -10.55
C SER A 149 -8.06 -1.00 -9.98
N ARG A 150 -7.07 -0.33 -10.59
CA ARG A 150 -6.65 1.03 -10.20
C ARG A 150 -7.75 2.06 -10.38
N LEU A 151 -8.65 1.80 -11.33
CA LEU A 151 -9.78 2.66 -11.62
C LEU A 151 -11.05 2.15 -10.95
N PHE A 152 -11.31 0.84 -10.99
CA PHE A 152 -12.59 0.28 -10.57
C PHE A 152 -12.70 -0.03 -9.06
N PHE A 153 -11.60 -0.44 -8.41
CA PHE A 153 -11.66 -0.81 -6.99
C PHE A 153 -11.99 0.34 -6.03
N PRO A 154 -11.64 1.63 -6.30
CA PRO A 154 -12.17 2.74 -5.51
C PRO A 154 -13.71 2.75 -5.43
N ALA A 155 -14.41 2.56 -6.56
CA ALA A 155 -15.87 2.43 -6.57
C ALA A 155 -16.40 1.17 -5.85
N SER A 156 -15.55 0.15 -5.75
CA SER A 156 -15.88 -1.12 -5.08
C SER A 156 -15.60 -1.10 -3.58
N GLY A 157 -15.04 -0.01 -3.03
CA GLY A 157 -14.77 0.16 -1.60
C GLY A 157 -13.31 0.09 -1.18
N SER A 158 -12.35 0.08 -2.13
CA SER A 158 -10.93 0.25 -1.82
C SER A 158 -10.62 1.72 -1.53
N LEU A 159 -10.01 2.01 -0.38
CA LEU A 159 -9.80 3.39 0.08
C LEU A 159 -8.81 4.19 -0.77
N ILE A 160 -7.79 3.54 -1.33
CA ILE A 160 -6.69 4.22 -2.03
C ILE A 160 -6.36 3.47 -3.31
N THR A 161 -6.09 4.22 -4.37
CA THR A 161 -5.42 3.70 -5.56
C THR A 161 -4.01 4.29 -5.69
N TYR A 162 -3.15 3.65 -6.49
CA TYR A 162 -1.73 4.01 -6.60
C TYR A 162 -1.35 4.26 -8.05
N ALA A 163 -0.70 5.38 -8.29
CA ALA A 163 -0.09 5.77 -9.56
C ALA A 163 1.42 5.98 -9.39
N TYR A 164 2.13 6.23 -10.47
CA TYR A 164 3.53 6.62 -10.42
C TYR A 164 3.74 7.99 -11.09
N LEU A 165 4.78 8.70 -10.67
CA LEU A 165 5.21 9.96 -11.32
C LEU A 165 6.21 9.69 -12.43
N ASN A 166 7.33 9.04 -12.11
CA ASN A 166 8.44 8.85 -13.06
C ASN A 166 8.50 7.43 -13.63
N LYS A 167 8.45 6.40 -12.78
CA LYS A 167 8.50 4.99 -13.17
C LYS A 167 7.58 4.15 -12.30
N PRO A 168 6.98 3.08 -12.83
CA PRO A 168 6.13 2.21 -12.05
C PRO A 168 6.94 1.50 -10.96
N SER A 169 6.36 1.39 -9.77
CA SER A 169 6.89 0.63 -8.64
C SER A 169 6.28 -0.77 -8.51
N GLY A 170 5.31 -1.10 -9.36
CA GLY A 170 4.67 -2.41 -9.37
C GLY A 170 3.92 -2.70 -10.68
N PRO A 171 3.67 -3.99 -10.98
CA PRO A 171 3.00 -4.41 -12.20
C PRO A 171 1.60 -3.81 -12.36
N GLY A 172 1.28 -3.31 -13.56
CA GLY A 172 -0.04 -2.74 -13.88
C GLY A 172 -0.29 -1.34 -13.29
N GLN A 173 0.71 -0.71 -12.70
CA GLN A 173 0.59 0.68 -12.24
C GLN A 173 0.59 1.64 -13.44
N ARG A 174 -0.21 2.72 -13.35
CA ARG A 174 -0.38 3.71 -14.42
C ARG A 174 0.26 5.04 -14.05
N PRO A 175 0.63 5.89 -15.04
CA PRO A 175 1.07 7.26 -14.77
C PRO A 175 0.02 8.05 -13.99
N LEU A 176 0.44 8.94 -13.11
CA LEU A 176 -0.48 9.77 -12.31
C LEU A 176 -1.40 10.63 -13.21
N GLY A 177 -0.85 11.22 -14.26
CA GLY A 177 -1.63 12.06 -15.21
C GLY A 177 -2.79 11.27 -15.82
N GLU A 178 -2.49 10.11 -16.41
CA GLU A 178 -3.46 9.22 -17.03
C GLU A 178 -4.52 8.77 -16.03
N LEU A 179 -4.11 8.27 -14.86
CA LEU A 179 -5.05 7.79 -13.85
C LEU A 179 -5.97 8.92 -13.36
N ARG A 180 -5.44 10.13 -13.18
CA ARG A 180 -6.21 11.29 -12.76
C ARG A 180 -7.26 11.70 -13.78
N GLU A 181 -6.95 11.66 -15.06
CA GLU A 181 -7.91 11.94 -16.15
C GLU A 181 -9.06 10.94 -16.14
N HIS A 182 -8.74 9.64 -16.05
CA HIS A 182 -9.77 8.60 -15.95
C HIS A 182 -10.62 8.73 -14.69
N LEU A 183 -10.01 9.03 -13.55
CA LEU A 183 -10.77 9.22 -12.31
C LEU A 183 -11.73 10.41 -12.42
N ARG A 184 -11.32 11.53 -13.02
CA ARG A 184 -12.21 12.68 -13.25
C ARG A 184 -13.37 12.37 -14.18
N LEU A 185 -13.15 11.50 -15.18
CA LEU A 185 -14.18 11.10 -16.12
C LEU A 185 -15.23 10.19 -15.48
N TYR A 186 -14.82 9.24 -14.65
CA TYR A 186 -15.71 8.22 -14.09
C TYR A 186 -16.18 8.53 -12.65
N TYR A 187 -15.52 9.45 -11.95
CA TYR A 187 -15.90 9.92 -10.62
C TYR A 187 -15.92 11.46 -10.62
N PRO A 188 -16.90 12.07 -11.30
CA PRO A 188 -17.04 13.53 -11.27
C PRO A 188 -17.32 13.98 -9.81
N ALA A 189 -16.66 15.12 -9.42
CA ALA A 189 -16.84 15.71 -8.10
C ALA A 189 -18.24 16.32 -7.95
#